data_8462e6448208f82951ad84139fd87428
#
_entry.id   8462e6448208f82951ad84139fd87428
#
_cell.length_a   1.000
_cell.length_b   1.000
_cell.length_c   1.000
_cell.angle_alpha   90.00
_cell.angle_beta   90.00
_cell.angle_gamma   90.00
#
_symmetry.space_group_name_H-M   'P 1'
#
loop_
_entity.id
_entity.type
_entity.pdbx_description
1 polymer ?
#
loop_
_entity_poly.entity_id
_entity_poly.type
_entity_poly.pdbx_seq_one_letter_code
_entity_poly.pdbx_strand_id
1 'polypeptide(L)'
;MQEYGVLNLNSKLESLKEYLKNLGSVAVAFSSGVDSTFLLYVAHQVLGDRAVAVTASSCSFPKREYDEAADFCRKNGIRQFVVQSEELDIPGFRSNPVNRCYLCKHELFEKILSIAKEEGIAYVCEGSNLDDNGDYRPGLKAVAELGIKSPLRECNLYKDEIRSLSKELGLPTWNKQSFACLASRFVYGETISEKKLSMVDQAEQLLLDMGFRQVRVRIHGDNLARIEVLPDELPRLMENRVEIASRFKEYGFAYITADLLGYRTGSMNEVIL
;
A
#
# COMPACT_ATOMS: atom_id res chain seq x y z
N MET A 1 -23.90 21.49 -11.23
CA MET A 1 -22.69 20.66 -11.38
C MET A 1 -22.54 19.56 -10.31
N GLN A 2 -23.02 19.75 -9.07
CA GLN A 2 -22.94 18.72 -8.01
C GLN A 2 -23.84 17.48 -8.25
N GLU A 3 -25.05 17.64 -8.77
CA GLU A 3 -25.98 16.51 -8.98
C GLU A 3 -25.53 15.53 -10.08
N TYR A 4 -24.90 15.99 -11.14
CA TYR A 4 -24.37 15.11 -12.21
C TYR A 4 -23.19 14.27 -11.74
N GLY A 5 -22.36 14.78 -10.83
CA GLY A 5 -21.24 14.05 -10.25
C GLY A 5 -21.70 12.92 -9.32
N VAL A 6 -22.71 13.16 -8.49
CA VAL A 6 -23.25 12.16 -7.54
C VAL A 6 -23.97 11.01 -8.27
N LEU A 7 -24.74 11.31 -9.31
CA LEU A 7 -25.41 10.30 -10.14
C LEU A 7 -24.39 9.38 -10.84
N ASN A 8 -23.26 9.93 -11.29
CA ASN A 8 -22.20 9.12 -11.90
C ASN A 8 -21.46 8.26 -10.88
N LEU A 9 -21.25 8.75 -9.67
CA LEU A 9 -20.53 8.05 -8.61
C LEU A 9 -21.31 6.81 -8.10
N ASN A 10 -22.60 6.97 -7.85
CA ASN A 10 -23.47 5.86 -7.47
C ASN A 10 -23.57 4.79 -8.57
N SER A 11 -23.61 5.18 -9.84
CA SER A 11 -23.65 4.22 -10.95
C SER A 11 -22.36 3.40 -11.03
N LYS A 12 -21.20 3.97 -10.74
CA LYS A 12 -19.92 3.25 -10.67
C LYS A 12 -19.89 2.28 -9.49
N LEU A 13 -20.43 2.65 -8.34
CA LEU A 13 -20.56 1.75 -7.19
C LEU A 13 -21.46 0.56 -7.52
N GLU A 14 -22.60 0.78 -8.16
CA GLU A 14 -23.48 -0.31 -8.58
C GLU A 14 -22.83 -1.20 -9.66
N SER A 15 -22.07 -0.61 -10.59
CA SER A 15 -21.26 -1.38 -11.56
C SER A 15 -20.23 -2.25 -10.88
N LEU A 16 -19.56 -1.75 -9.83
CA LEU A 16 -18.62 -2.52 -9.03
C LEU A 16 -19.31 -3.68 -8.30
N LYS A 17 -20.47 -3.44 -7.70
CA LYS A 17 -21.26 -4.48 -7.04
C LYS A 17 -21.68 -5.57 -8.01
N GLU A 18 -22.14 -5.20 -9.19
CA GLU A 18 -22.54 -6.15 -10.24
C GLU A 18 -21.33 -6.94 -10.77
N TYR A 19 -20.21 -6.27 -11.00
CA TYR A 19 -18.96 -6.93 -11.38
C TYR A 19 -18.57 -8.00 -10.36
N LEU A 20 -18.58 -7.67 -9.06
CA LEU A 20 -18.23 -8.59 -7.98
C LEU A 20 -19.23 -9.76 -7.89
N LYS A 21 -20.54 -9.52 -8.05
CA LYS A 21 -21.56 -10.58 -8.12
C LYS A 21 -21.26 -11.59 -9.22
N ASN A 22 -20.86 -11.11 -10.39
CA ASN A 22 -20.53 -11.95 -11.54
C ASN A 22 -19.27 -12.79 -11.32
N LEU A 23 -18.33 -12.34 -10.47
CA LEU A 23 -17.18 -13.16 -10.06
C LEU A 23 -17.55 -14.30 -9.12
N GLY A 24 -18.64 -14.17 -8.36
CA GLY A 24 -19.17 -15.22 -7.50
C GLY A 24 -18.41 -15.42 -6.19
N SER A 25 -17.09 -15.51 -6.18
CA SER A 25 -16.24 -15.55 -4.98
C SER A 25 -14.87 -14.92 -5.24
N VAL A 26 -14.33 -14.19 -4.26
CA VAL A 26 -13.09 -13.43 -4.42
C VAL A 26 -12.16 -13.50 -3.20
N ALA A 27 -10.86 -13.63 -3.44
CA ALA A 27 -9.81 -13.38 -2.48
C ALA A 27 -9.19 -12.01 -2.78
N VAL A 28 -9.35 -11.03 -1.89
CA VAL A 28 -8.83 -9.68 -2.08
C VAL A 28 -7.45 -9.56 -1.46
N ALA A 29 -6.44 -9.19 -2.25
CA ALA A 29 -5.13 -8.79 -1.74
C ALA A 29 -5.28 -7.53 -0.90
N PHE A 30 -5.23 -7.69 0.42
CA PHE A 30 -5.65 -6.68 1.39
C PHE A 30 -4.47 -6.08 2.14
N SER A 31 -4.23 -4.78 1.95
CA SER A 31 -3.12 -4.03 2.54
C SER A 31 -3.56 -2.96 3.53
N SER A 32 -4.83 -2.95 3.97
CA SER A 32 -5.44 -1.87 4.77
C SER A 32 -5.31 -0.45 4.18
N GLY A 33 -4.93 -0.32 2.91
CA GLY A 33 -4.96 0.95 2.17
C GLY A 33 -6.38 1.34 1.76
N VAL A 34 -6.58 2.59 1.33
CA VAL A 34 -7.89 3.12 0.93
C VAL A 34 -8.60 2.20 -0.08
N ASP A 35 -7.90 1.87 -1.17
CA ASP A 35 -8.48 1.13 -2.31
C ASP A 35 -8.81 -0.31 -1.93
N SER A 36 -7.86 -1.01 -1.31
CA SER A 36 -8.07 -2.41 -0.92
C SER A 36 -9.13 -2.55 0.18
N THR A 37 -9.25 -1.56 1.09
CA THR A 37 -10.31 -1.54 2.12
C THR A 37 -11.68 -1.33 1.48
N PHE A 38 -11.80 -0.38 0.56
CA PHE A 38 -13.03 -0.13 -0.15
C PHE A 38 -13.47 -1.35 -0.97
N LEU A 39 -12.53 -1.93 -1.75
CA LEU A 39 -12.81 -3.12 -2.55
C LEU A 39 -13.26 -4.29 -1.68
N LEU A 40 -12.53 -4.60 -0.61
CA LEU A 40 -12.84 -5.71 0.29
C LEU A 40 -14.21 -5.51 0.97
N TYR A 41 -14.50 -4.29 1.43
CA TYR A 41 -15.76 -3.99 2.08
C TYR A 41 -16.96 -4.17 1.13
N VAL A 42 -16.88 -3.61 -0.09
CA VAL A 42 -17.94 -3.76 -1.09
C VAL A 42 -18.09 -5.22 -1.52
N ALA A 43 -16.97 -5.94 -1.69
CA ALA A 43 -16.99 -7.36 -2.02
C ALA A 43 -17.70 -8.17 -0.93
N HIS A 44 -17.38 -7.91 0.34
CA HIS A 44 -18.03 -8.61 1.45
C HIS A 44 -19.53 -8.28 1.57
N GLN A 45 -19.93 -7.02 1.35
CA GLN A 45 -21.35 -6.65 1.33
C GLN A 45 -22.16 -7.40 0.26
N VAL A 46 -21.54 -7.68 -0.88
CA VAL A 46 -22.20 -8.31 -2.02
C VAL A 46 -22.16 -9.84 -1.96
N LEU A 47 -21.03 -10.41 -1.52
CA LEU A 47 -20.73 -11.84 -1.59
C LEU A 47 -20.78 -12.55 -0.22
N GLY A 48 -20.83 -11.79 0.88
CA GLY A 48 -20.75 -12.34 2.24
C GLY A 48 -19.45 -13.13 2.44
N ASP A 49 -19.56 -14.33 3.01
CA ASP A 49 -18.42 -15.21 3.33
C ASP A 49 -17.63 -15.71 2.09
N ARG A 50 -18.14 -15.45 0.89
CA ARG A 50 -17.43 -15.74 -0.36
C ARG A 50 -16.43 -14.63 -0.77
N ALA A 51 -16.33 -13.54 0.00
CA ALA A 51 -15.29 -12.55 -0.11
C ALA A 51 -14.36 -12.69 1.10
N VAL A 52 -13.09 -12.96 0.85
CA VAL A 52 -12.08 -13.12 1.90
C VAL A 52 -10.94 -12.14 1.69
N ALA A 53 -10.25 -11.80 2.77
CA ALA A 53 -9.02 -11.00 2.74
C ALA A 53 -7.80 -11.92 2.70
N VAL A 54 -6.79 -11.57 1.94
CA VAL A 54 -5.45 -12.17 2.04
C VAL A 54 -4.43 -11.06 2.24
N THR A 55 -3.79 -11.06 3.42
CA THR A 55 -2.83 -10.03 3.82
C THR A 55 -1.43 -10.62 3.85
N ALA A 56 -0.48 -9.94 3.21
CA ALA A 56 0.93 -10.30 3.29
C ALA A 56 1.50 -9.92 4.66
N SER A 57 2.32 -10.82 5.23
CA SER A 57 3.22 -10.52 6.34
C SER A 57 4.65 -10.61 5.81
N SER A 58 5.40 -9.52 5.88
CA SER A 58 6.77 -9.45 5.37
C SER A 58 7.57 -8.36 6.10
N CYS A 59 8.90 -8.40 5.96
CA CYS A 59 9.77 -7.38 6.55
C CYS A 59 9.65 -5.99 5.89
N SER A 60 9.07 -5.89 4.71
CA SER A 60 8.80 -4.61 4.03
C SER A 60 7.38 -4.07 4.25
N PHE A 61 6.55 -4.79 5.00
CA PHE A 61 5.20 -4.39 5.37
C PHE A 61 5.13 -4.07 6.88
N PRO A 62 4.92 -2.80 7.27
CA PRO A 62 4.94 -2.42 8.68
C PRO A 62 3.91 -3.15 9.52
N LYS A 63 4.29 -3.47 10.76
CA LYS A 63 3.40 -4.15 11.71
C LYS A 63 2.08 -3.39 11.92
N ARG A 64 2.12 -2.06 11.98
CA ARG A 64 0.91 -1.22 12.12
C ARG A 64 -0.12 -1.45 11.03
N GLU A 65 0.33 -1.58 9.78
CA GLU A 65 -0.56 -1.84 8.63
C GLU A 65 -1.18 -3.23 8.72
N TYR A 66 -0.39 -4.21 9.18
CA TYR A 66 -0.86 -5.56 9.42
C TYR A 66 -1.92 -5.60 10.54
N ASP A 67 -1.65 -4.94 11.67
CA ASP A 67 -2.56 -4.88 12.81
C ASP A 67 -3.89 -4.19 12.43
N GLU A 68 -3.83 -3.10 11.65
CA GLU A 68 -5.02 -2.43 11.11
C GLU A 68 -5.82 -3.33 10.16
N ALA A 69 -5.14 -4.11 9.31
CA ALA A 69 -5.79 -5.06 8.42
C ALA A 69 -6.55 -6.14 9.20
N ALA A 70 -5.91 -6.71 10.22
CA ALA A 70 -6.51 -7.71 11.09
C ALA A 70 -7.73 -7.15 11.85
N ASP A 71 -7.59 -5.94 12.40
CA ASP A 71 -8.67 -5.25 13.11
C ASP A 71 -9.87 -4.94 12.21
N PHE A 72 -9.62 -4.49 10.98
CA PHE A 72 -10.68 -4.23 10.01
C PHE A 72 -11.46 -5.50 9.68
N CYS A 73 -10.77 -6.59 9.37
CA CYS A 73 -11.39 -7.88 9.06
C CYS A 73 -12.22 -8.38 10.25
N ARG A 74 -11.67 -8.35 11.45
CA ARG A 74 -12.36 -8.77 12.68
C ARG A 74 -13.63 -7.97 12.95
N LYS A 75 -13.58 -6.63 12.81
CA LYS A 75 -14.71 -5.73 13.04
C LYS A 75 -15.85 -5.91 12.04
N ASN A 76 -15.54 -6.32 10.82
CA ASN A 76 -16.51 -6.51 9.75
C ASN A 76 -16.91 -7.98 9.52
N GLY A 77 -16.42 -8.92 10.33
CA GLY A 77 -16.72 -10.36 10.19
C GLY A 77 -16.16 -10.98 8.91
N ILE A 78 -15.05 -10.42 8.37
CA ILE A 78 -14.43 -10.90 7.13
C ILE A 78 -13.37 -11.94 7.46
N ARG A 79 -13.43 -13.11 6.81
CA ARG A 79 -12.37 -14.11 6.93
C ARG A 79 -11.06 -13.57 6.35
N GLN A 80 -9.98 -13.70 7.11
CA GLN A 80 -8.66 -13.24 6.69
C GLN A 80 -7.66 -14.40 6.70
N PHE A 81 -6.92 -14.52 5.62
CA PHE A 81 -5.74 -15.37 5.51
C PHE A 81 -4.48 -14.50 5.55
N VAL A 82 -3.43 -15.03 6.16
CA VAL A 82 -2.13 -14.36 6.23
C VAL A 82 -1.13 -15.19 5.45
N VAL A 83 -0.47 -14.55 4.48
CA VAL A 83 0.58 -15.17 3.69
C VAL A 83 1.95 -14.59 4.07
N GLN A 84 2.91 -15.45 4.38
CA GLN A 84 4.28 -15.03 4.58
C GLN A 84 4.93 -14.76 3.21
N SER A 85 5.39 -13.54 3.01
CA SER A 85 6.18 -13.16 1.83
C SER A 85 7.64 -12.99 2.24
N GLU A 86 8.51 -13.72 1.57
CA GLU A 86 9.95 -13.77 1.84
C GLU A 86 10.69 -13.00 0.74
N GLU A 87 10.29 -11.74 0.53
CA GLU A 87 10.76 -10.93 -0.61
C GLU A 87 12.28 -10.84 -0.68
N LEU A 88 12.97 -10.84 0.48
CA LEU A 88 14.43 -10.78 0.51
C LEU A 88 15.10 -12.05 -0.04
N ASP A 89 14.38 -13.17 -0.12
CA ASP A 89 14.89 -14.43 -0.65
C ASP A 89 14.55 -14.60 -2.14
N ILE A 90 13.72 -13.71 -2.70
CA ILE A 90 13.48 -13.68 -4.14
C ILE A 90 14.78 -13.31 -4.87
N PRO A 91 15.25 -14.13 -5.84
CA PRO A 91 16.44 -13.82 -6.62
C PRO A 91 16.38 -12.43 -7.25
N GLY A 92 17.39 -11.60 -6.96
CA GLY A 92 17.50 -10.24 -7.47
C GLY A 92 16.75 -9.17 -6.68
N PHE A 93 15.86 -9.49 -5.74
CA PHE A 93 15.10 -8.49 -4.98
C PHE A 93 16.02 -7.61 -4.10
N ARG A 94 16.99 -8.22 -3.40
CA ARG A 94 17.91 -7.51 -2.49
C ARG A 94 18.73 -6.41 -3.19
N SER A 95 19.01 -6.56 -4.48
CA SER A 95 19.73 -5.54 -5.26
C SER A 95 18.86 -4.35 -5.67
N ASN A 96 17.60 -4.32 -5.25
CA ASN A 96 16.66 -3.22 -5.51
C ASN A 96 16.59 -2.80 -6.99
N PRO A 97 16.33 -3.74 -7.91
CA PRO A 97 16.23 -3.40 -9.33
C PRO A 97 14.98 -2.56 -9.62
N VAL A 98 14.97 -1.85 -10.73
CA VAL A 98 13.81 -1.04 -11.16
C VAL A 98 12.52 -1.88 -11.27
N ASN A 99 12.61 -3.16 -11.63
CA ASN A 99 11.48 -4.08 -11.69
C ASN A 99 11.18 -4.80 -10.35
N ARG A 100 11.75 -4.36 -9.21
CA ARG A 100 11.53 -4.96 -7.88
C ARG A 100 10.05 -5.23 -7.58
N CYS A 101 9.18 -4.25 -7.88
CA CYS A 101 7.74 -4.39 -7.62
C CYS A 101 7.09 -5.52 -8.43
N TYR A 102 7.60 -5.85 -9.61
CA TYR A 102 7.17 -7.01 -10.38
C TYR A 102 7.54 -8.30 -9.66
N LEU A 103 8.80 -8.43 -9.22
CA LEU A 103 9.29 -9.62 -8.53
C LEU A 103 8.47 -9.92 -7.27
N CYS A 104 8.29 -8.91 -6.42
CA CYS A 104 7.51 -9.03 -5.18
C CYS A 104 6.03 -9.36 -5.45
N LYS A 105 5.37 -8.64 -6.36
CA LYS A 105 3.96 -8.90 -6.65
C LYS A 105 3.74 -10.27 -7.30
N HIS A 106 4.65 -10.72 -8.15
CA HIS A 106 4.53 -12.04 -8.79
C HIS A 106 4.53 -13.15 -7.72
N GLU A 107 5.53 -13.17 -6.84
CA GLU A 107 5.63 -14.14 -5.74
C GLU A 107 4.40 -14.09 -4.81
N LEU A 108 4.01 -12.88 -4.42
CA LEU A 108 2.86 -12.70 -3.52
C LEU A 108 1.56 -13.22 -4.17
N PHE A 109 1.29 -12.88 -5.42
CA PHE A 109 0.07 -13.32 -6.09
C PHE A 109 0.04 -14.81 -6.38
N GLU A 110 1.18 -15.47 -6.65
CA GLU A 110 1.25 -16.92 -6.72
C GLU A 110 0.81 -17.58 -5.40
N LYS A 111 1.28 -17.06 -4.28
CA LYS A 111 0.86 -17.53 -2.95
C LYS A 111 -0.64 -17.28 -2.69
N ILE A 112 -1.16 -16.11 -3.06
CA ILE A 112 -2.59 -15.79 -2.92
C ILE A 112 -3.45 -16.71 -3.80
N LEU A 113 -3.02 -17.00 -5.03
CA LEU A 113 -3.70 -17.94 -5.93
C LEU A 113 -3.73 -19.37 -5.35
N SER A 114 -2.66 -19.80 -4.66
CA SER A 114 -2.66 -21.10 -3.96
C SER A 114 -3.72 -21.15 -2.88
N ILE A 115 -3.78 -20.14 -2.02
CA ILE A 115 -4.81 -20.01 -0.97
C ILE A 115 -6.21 -19.99 -1.59
N ALA A 116 -6.42 -19.20 -2.64
CA ALA A 116 -7.72 -19.13 -3.31
C ALA A 116 -8.16 -20.49 -3.85
N LYS A 117 -7.23 -21.25 -4.44
CA LYS A 117 -7.47 -22.61 -4.94
C LYS A 117 -7.83 -23.57 -3.81
N GLU A 118 -7.09 -23.56 -2.70
CA GLU A 118 -7.32 -24.40 -1.54
C GLU A 118 -8.69 -24.14 -0.89
N GLU A 119 -9.12 -22.87 -0.85
CA GLU A 119 -10.39 -22.41 -0.29
C GLU A 119 -11.56 -22.48 -1.29
N GLY A 120 -11.33 -22.92 -2.53
CA GLY A 120 -12.38 -23.00 -3.57
C GLY A 120 -12.86 -21.62 -4.02
N ILE A 121 -12.05 -20.60 -3.95
CA ILE A 121 -12.36 -19.23 -4.36
C ILE A 121 -11.99 -19.05 -5.83
N ALA A 122 -12.93 -18.52 -6.62
CA ALA A 122 -12.80 -18.49 -8.08
C ALA A 122 -11.79 -17.46 -8.59
N TYR A 123 -11.70 -16.30 -7.94
CA TYR A 123 -10.87 -15.18 -8.42
C TYR A 123 -10.07 -14.53 -7.31
N VAL A 124 -8.87 -14.03 -7.68
CA VAL A 124 -8.07 -13.13 -6.86
C VAL A 124 -8.23 -11.71 -7.40
N CYS A 125 -8.44 -10.75 -6.49
CA CYS A 125 -8.64 -9.34 -6.80
C CYS A 125 -7.60 -8.46 -6.11
N GLU A 126 -7.26 -7.33 -6.74
CA GLU A 126 -6.39 -6.31 -6.16
C GLU A 126 -6.95 -4.89 -6.36
N GLY A 127 -6.44 -3.92 -5.60
CA GLY A 127 -7.03 -2.60 -5.46
C GLY A 127 -6.50 -1.53 -6.41
N SER A 128 -5.93 -1.86 -7.58
CA SER A 128 -5.53 -0.82 -8.55
C SER A 128 -6.76 -0.09 -9.09
N ASN A 129 -6.64 1.22 -9.24
CA ASN A 129 -7.67 2.13 -9.74
C ASN A 129 -7.22 2.82 -11.04
N LEU A 130 -8.01 3.76 -11.60
CA LEU A 130 -7.69 4.40 -12.88
C LEU A 130 -6.48 5.32 -12.83
N ASP A 131 -6.18 5.95 -11.68
CA ASP A 131 -5.01 6.82 -11.56
C ASP A 131 -3.68 6.05 -11.62
N ASP A 132 -3.74 4.72 -11.50
CA ASP A 132 -2.57 3.87 -11.68
C ASP A 132 -2.16 3.69 -13.15
N ASN A 133 -2.98 4.15 -14.09
CA ASN A 133 -2.65 4.16 -15.52
C ASN A 133 -1.71 5.33 -15.83
N GLY A 134 -0.57 5.04 -16.45
CA GLY A 134 0.38 6.07 -16.89
C GLY A 134 1.55 6.32 -15.94
N ASP A 135 1.59 5.70 -14.76
CA ASP A 135 2.75 5.67 -13.89
C ASP A 135 3.64 4.44 -14.17
N TYR A 136 4.94 4.54 -13.87
CA TYR A 136 5.84 3.40 -13.92
C TYR A 136 5.50 2.39 -12.81
N ARG A 137 4.68 1.41 -13.14
CA ARG A 137 4.20 0.37 -12.21
C ARG A 137 4.48 -1.05 -12.70
N PRO A 138 5.74 -1.51 -12.61
CA PRO A 138 6.12 -2.85 -13.08
C PRO A 138 5.30 -3.98 -12.42
N GLY A 139 4.74 -3.74 -11.23
CA GLY A 139 3.86 -4.70 -10.57
C GLY A 139 2.53 -4.96 -11.29
N LEU A 140 2.04 -4.07 -12.17
CA LEU A 140 0.84 -4.32 -12.98
C LEU A 140 1.06 -5.41 -14.03
N LYS A 141 2.31 -5.62 -14.44
CA LYS A 141 2.66 -6.72 -15.34
C LYS A 141 2.40 -8.08 -14.68
N ALA A 142 2.81 -8.26 -13.42
CA ALA A 142 2.52 -9.48 -12.66
C ALA A 142 1.01 -9.71 -12.48
N VAL A 143 0.24 -8.65 -12.22
CA VAL A 143 -1.24 -8.70 -12.12
C VAL A 143 -1.85 -9.25 -13.41
N ALA A 144 -1.40 -8.74 -14.58
CA ALA A 144 -1.89 -9.17 -15.89
C ALA A 144 -1.49 -10.61 -16.22
N GLU A 145 -0.21 -10.98 -16.03
CA GLU A 145 0.32 -12.32 -16.31
C GLU A 145 -0.36 -13.42 -15.49
N LEU A 146 -0.69 -13.14 -14.23
CA LEU A 146 -1.33 -14.09 -13.32
C LEU A 146 -2.88 -14.03 -13.36
N GLY A 147 -3.46 -13.24 -14.24
CA GLY A 147 -4.91 -13.15 -14.40
C GLY A 147 -5.66 -12.56 -13.20
N ILE A 148 -4.97 -11.80 -12.35
CA ILE A 148 -5.53 -11.13 -11.18
C ILE A 148 -6.50 -10.04 -11.66
N LYS A 149 -7.66 -9.94 -11.03
CA LYS A 149 -8.69 -8.95 -11.37
C LYS A 149 -8.43 -7.61 -10.66
N SER A 150 -8.70 -6.51 -11.36
CA SER A 150 -8.62 -5.14 -10.82
C SER A 150 -10.01 -4.47 -10.88
N PRO A 151 -10.97 -4.87 -10.02
CA PRO A 151 -12.37 -4.46 -10.14
C PRO A 151 -12.57 -2.93 -10.12
N LEU A 152 -11.77 -2.19 -9.35
CA LEU A 152 -11.89 -0.74 -9.26
C LEU A 152 -11.53 -0.09 -10.61
N ARG A 153 -10.47 -0.59 -11.26
CA ARG A 153 -10.05 -0.12 -12.59
C ARG A 153 -11.03 -0.53 -13.68
N GLU A 154 -11.52 -1.76 -13.64
CA GLU A 154 -12.53 -2.26 -14.59
C GLU A 154 -13.85 -1.47 -14.52
N CYS A 155 -14.21 -0.99 -13.33
CA CYS A 155 -15.39 -0.15 -13.10
C CYS A 155 -15.09 1.35 -13.21
N ASN A 156 -13.94 1.75 -13.76
CA ASN A 156 -13.55 3.13 -14.02
C ASN A 156 -13.57 4.05 -12.78
N LEU A 157 -13.13 3.53 -11.62
CA LEU A 157 -13.05 4.30 -10.38
C LEU A 157 -11.68 5.00 -10.26
N TYR A 158 -11.72 6.32 -10.00
CA TYR A 158 -10.58 7.14 -9.64
C TYR A 158 -10.38 7.20 -8.12
N LYS A 159 -9.17 7.55 -7.69
CA LYS A 159 -8.82 7.63 -6.26
C LYS A 159 -9.73 8.52 -5.44
N ASP A 160 -10.04 9.71 -5.95
CA ASP A 160 -10.89 10.68 -5.26
C ASP A 160 -12.35 10.18 -5.14
N GLU A 161 -12.82 9.45 -6.14
CA GLU A 161 -14.13 8.81 -6.13
C GLU A 161 -14.18 7.70 -5.07
N ILE A 162 -13.13 6.86 -5.00
CA ILE A 162 -12.99 5.82 -3.99
C ILE A 162 -12.97 6.43 -2.58
N ARG A 163 -12.25 7.54 -2.37
CA ARG A 163 -12.25 8.26 -1.09
C ARG A 163 -13.64 8.81 -0.72
N SER A 164 -14.34 9.38 -1.67
CA SER A 164 -15.70 9.91 -1.48
C SER A 164 -16.66 8.81 -1.08
N LEU A 165 -16.69 7.71 -1.83
CA LEU A 165 -17.51 6.53 -1.51
C LEU A 165 -17.11 5.88 -0.16
N SER A 166 -15.81 5.79 0.13
CA SER A 166 -15.31 5.28 1.41
C SER A 166 -15.81 6.12 2.58
N LYS A 167 -15.86 7.45 2.42
CA LYS A 167 -16.37 8.38 3.43
C LYS A 167 -17.87 8.19 3.65
N GLU A 168 -18.64 8.08 2.56
CA GLU A 168 -20.09 7.82 2.62
C GLU A 168 -20.41 6.50 3.29
N LEU A 169 -19.61 5.47 3.05
CA LEU A 169 -19.74 4.16 3.68
C LEU A 169 -19.17 4.09 5.11
N GLY A 170 -18.62 5.19 5.64
CA GLY A 170 -18.05 5.26 6.98
C GLY A 170 -16.75 4.46 7.17
N LEU A 171 -16.01 4.17 6.08
CA LEU A 171 -14.77 3.42 6.17
C LEU A 171 -13.67 4.25 6.83
N PRO A 172 -12.92 3.68 7.80
CA PRO A 172 -11.92 4.45 8.55
C PRO A 172 -10.74 4.92 7.70
N THR A 173 -10.53 4.29 6.55
CA THR A 173 -9.38 4.56 5.67
C THR A 173 -9.64 5.65 4.63
N TRP A 174 -10.82 6.29 4.59
CA TRP A 174 -11.22 7.24 3.54
C TRP A 174 -10.21 8.38 3.33
N ASN A 175 -9.57 8.88 4.41
CA ASN A 175 -8.57 9.93 4.37
C ASN A 175 -7.14 9.43 4.65
N LYS A 176 -6.96 8.10 4.73
CA LYS A 176 -5.64 7.50 4.99
C LYS A 176 -4.67 7.91 3.90
N GLN A 177 -3.47 8.31 4.32
CA GLN A 177 -2.40 8.67 3.40
C GLN A 177 -1.91 7.45 2.62
N SER A 178 -1.41 7.70 1.40
CA SER A 178 -0.85 6.62 0.59
C SER A 178 0.34 6.00 1.30
N PHE A 179 0.27 4.69 1.52
CA PHE A 179 1.38 3.92 2.06
C PHE A 179 1.94 2.99 0.97
N ALA A 180 3.21 3.12 0.68
CA ALA A 180 3.94 2.19 -0.17
C ALA A 180 4.87 1.33 0.69
N CYS A 181 5.20 0.10 0.27
CA CYS A 181 6.07 -0.80 1.04
C CYS A 181 7.40 -0.13 1.40
N LEU A 182 8.00 -0.51 2.53
CA LEU A 182 9.26 0.08 3.03
C LEU A 182 10.42 -0.05 2.04
N ALA A 183 10.42 -1.08 1.20
CA ALA A 183 11.43 -1.24 0.15
C ALA A 183 11.47 -0.05 -0.84
N SER A 184 10.39 0.72 -0.97
CA SER A 184 10.36 1.94 -1.79
C SER A 184 11.16 3.11 -1.21
N ARG A 185 11.71 2.98 0.00
CA ARG A 185 12.54 4.01 0.65
C ARG A 185 14.00 3.92 0.23
N PHE A 186 14.37 2.88 -0.51
CA PHE A 186 15.73 2.62 -0.94
C PHE A 186 15.98 3.18 -2.35
N VAL A 187 17.14 3.75 -2.57
CA VAL A 187 17.60 4.15 -3.91
C VAL A 187 17.74 2.90 -4.78
N TYR A 188 17.32 2.98 -6.05
CA TYR A 188 17.47 1.86 -6.97
C TYR A 188 18.95 1.43 -7.09
N GLY A 189 19.19 0.13 -7.07
CA GLY A 189 20.52 -0.47 -7.06
C GLY A 189 21.19 -0.58 -5.69
N GLU A 190 20.63 0.05 -4.64
CA GLU A 190 21.14 -0.11 -3.27
C GLU A 190 20.54 -1.34 -2.59
N THR A 191 21.38 -2.03 -1.80
CA THR A 191 20.99 -3.27 -1.14
C THR A 191 19.90 -3.06 -0.10
N ILE A 192 18.80 -3.79 -0.24
CA ILE A 192 17.73 -3.92 0.75
C ILE A 192 18.11 -5.02 1.76
N SER A 193 17.99 -4.72 3.06
CA SER A 193 18.19 -5.69 4.14
C SER A 193 17.17 -5.48 5.25
N GLU A 194 16.91 -6.53 6.04
CA GLU A 194 16.00 -6.45 7.20
C GLU A 194 16.40 -5.35 8.17
N LYS A 195 17.70 -5.23 8.46
CA LYS A 195 18.21 -4.18 9.33
C LYS A 195 17.82 -2.78 8.83
N LYS A 196 18.08 -2.49 7.54
CA LYS A 196 17.75 -1.19 6.94
C LYS A 196 16.24 -0.95 6.87
N LEU A 197 15.45 -1.98 6.57
CA LEU A 197 13.97 -1.91 6.60
C LEU A 197 13.47 -1.56 8.00
N SER A 198 14.01 -2.21 9.04
CA SER A 198 13.68 -1.93 10.44
C SER A 198 14.08 -0.50 10.85
N MET A 199 15.26 -0.02 10.43
CA MET A 199 15.68 1.37 10.67
C MET A 199 14.67 2.37 10.11
N VAL A 200 14.24 2.15 8.87
CA VAL A 200 13.28 3.01 8.18
C VAL A 200 11.90 2.94 8.84
N ASP A 201 11.42 1.76 9.19
CA ASP A 201 10.10 1.59 9.83
C ASP A 201 10.04 2.29 11.19
N GLN A 202 11.05 2.10 12.04
CA GLN A 202 11.15 2.77 13.33
C GLN A 202 11.19 4.30 13.19
N ALA A 203 11.93 4.79 12.20
CA ALA A 203 12.05 6.21 11.93
C ALA A 203 10.72 6.83 11.44
N GLU A 204 10.03 6.17 10.51
CA GLU A 204 8.69 6.63 10.08
C GLU A 204 7.67 6.53 11.20
N GLN A 205 7.71 5.46 12.03
CA GLN A 205 6.82 5.32 13.17
C GLN A 205 7.00 6.46 14.18
N LEU A 206 8.24 6.82 14.53
CA LEU A 206 8.52 7.95 15.42
C LEU A 206 7.88 9.25 14.90
N LEU A 207 8.06 9.56 13.62
CA LEU A 207 7.48 10.77 13.03
C LEU A 207 5.95 10.75 13.04
N LEU A 208 5.34 9.60 12.78
CA LEU A 208 3.89 9.41 12.88
C LEU A 208 3.40 9.61 14.32
N ASP A 209 4.10 9.05 15.31
CA ASP A 209 3.78 9.20 16.75
C ASP A 209 3.94 10.66 17.20
N MET A 210 4.87 11.39 16.62
CA MET A 210 5.00 12.84 16.79
C MET A 210 3.88 13.62 16.09
N GLY A 211 3.01 12.96 15.30
CA GLY A 211 1.84 13.56 14.65
C GLY A 211 2.11 14.20 13.29
N PHE A 212 3.20 13.84 12.60
CA PHE A 212 3.37 14.19 11.19
C PHE A 212 2.40 13.38 10.33
N ARG A 213 1.72 14.03 9.38
CA ARG A 213 0.62 13.40 8.62
C ARG A 213 1.10 12.48 7.51
N GLN A 214 2.07 12.95 6.72
CA GLN A 214 2.64 12.22 5.58
C GLN A 214 4.15 12.20 5.71
N VAL A 215 4.71 11.04 5.93
CA VAL A 215 6.14 10.87 6.16
C VAL A 215 6.75 9.86 5.21
N ARG A 216 8.00 10.10 4.83
CA ARG A 216 8.88 9.10 4.22
C ARG A 216 10.29 9.32 4.76
N VAL A 217 10.92 8.25 5.19
CA VAL A 217 12.33 8.26 5.54
C VAL A 217 13.08 7.44 4.50
N ARG A 218 13.73 8.13 3.55
CA ARG A 218 14.56 7.48 2.54
C ARG A 218 15.91 7.14 3.13
N ILE A 219 16.42 5.98 2.76
CA ILE A 219 17.78 5.59 3.14
C ILE A 219 18.70 5.69 1.91
N HIS A 220 19.84 6.33 2.07
CA HIS A 220 20.88 6.44 1.06
C HIS A 220 22.17 5.79 1.60
N GLY A 221 22.77 4.93 0.82
CA GLY A 221 23.91 4.11 1.24
C GLY A 221 23.52 3.23 2.44
N ASP A 222 24.37 3.21 3.46
CA ASP A 222 24.13 2.34 4.62
C ASP A 222 23.35 3.02 5.75
N ASN A 223 23.45 4.34 5.91
CA ASN A 223 22.99 4.97 7.14
C ASN A 223 22.66 6.46 7.04
N LEU A 224 22.44 7.02 5.85
CA LEU A 224 21.93 8.38 5.71
C LEU A 224 20.42 8.37 5.58
N ALA A 225 19.73 9.05 6.50
CA ALA A 225 18.28 9.30 6.42
C ALA A 225 18.00 10.62 5.69
N ARG A 226 17.10 10.59 4.69
CA ARG A 226 16.49 11.77 4.10
C ARG A 226 15.00 11.77 4.43
N ILE A 227 14.60 12.72 5.28
CA ILE A 227 13.21 12.84 5.77
C ILE A 227 12.40 13.68 4.78
N GLU A 228 11.27 13.14 4.34
CA GLU A 228 10.27 13.84 3.56
C GLU A 228 8.99 13.93 4.41
N VAL A 229 8.56 15.15 4.74
CA VAL A 229 7.26 15.48 5.35
C VAL A 229 6.52 16.43 4.44
N LEU A 230 5.24 16.73 4.71
CA LEU A 230 4.53 17.75 3.94
C LEU A 230 5.26 19.08 4.02
N PRO A 231 5.27 19.90 2.95
CA PRO A 231 6.02 21.17 2.95
C PRO A 231 5.64 22.11 4.09
N ASP A 232 4.36 22.15 4.49
CA ASP A 232 3.87 22.94 5.60
C ASP A 232 4.29 22.41 7.00
N GLU A 233 4.79 21.18 7.06
CA GLU A 233 5.32 20.55 8.29
C GLU A 233 6.85 20.67 8.44
N LEU A 234 7.58 21.17 7.42
CA LEU A 234 9.03 21.36 7.50
C LEU A 234 9.50 22.26 8.67
N PRO A 235 8.83 23.39 9.00
CA PRO A 235 9.20 24.18 10.17
C PRO A 235 9.12 23.35 11.47
N ARG A 236 8.05 22.58 11.65
CA ARG A 236 7.87 21.69 12.80
C ARG A 236 8.94 20.60 12.87
N LEU A 237 9.35 20.06 11.73
CA LEU A 237 10.45 19.09 11.66
C LEU A 237 11.75 19.70 12.19
N MET A 238 12.05 20.96 11.83
CA MET A 238 13.23 21.68 12.30
C MET A 238 13.17 22.02 13.80
N GLU A 239 12.01 22.34 14.33
CA GLU A 239 11.80 22.57 15.76
C GLU A 239 12.15 21.32 16.58
N ASN A 240 11.79 20.15 16.08
CA ASN A 240 12.01 18.86 16.76
C ASN A 240 13.33 18.17 16.36
N ARG A 241 14.23 18.84 15.63
CA ARG A 241 15.43 18.24 15.03
C ARG A 241 16.34 17.51 16.00
N VAL A 242 16.47 18.00 17.23
CA VAL A 242 17.39 17.42 18.21
C VAL A 242 16.89 16.06 18.69
N GLU A 243 15.62 15.95 19.00
CA GLU A 243 14.99 14.70 19.42
C GLU A 243 14.99 13.69 18.27
N ILE A 244 14.56 14.10 17.07
CA ILE A 244 14.54 13.24 15.87
C ILE A 244 15.94 12.73 15.56
N ALA A 245 16.94 13.58 15.57
CA ALA A 245 18.31 13.17 15.29
C ALA A 245 18.87 12.21 16.35
N SER A 246 18.56 12.41 17.63
CA SER A 246 18.95 11.49 18.70
C SER A 246 18.35 10.10 18.51
N ARG A 247 17.04 10.03 18.30
CA ARG A 247 16.31 8.76 18.12
C ARG A 247 16.74 8.03 16.84
N PHE A 248 16.93 8.74 15.74
CA PHE A 248 17.36 8.12 14.48
C PHE A 248 18.77 7.52 14.59
N LYS A 249 19.65 8.13 15.38
CA LYS A 249 20.97 7.54 15.68
C LYS A 249 20.85 6.24 16.45
N GLU A 250 19.91 6.15 17.39
CA GLU A 250 19.62 4.90 18.12
C GLU A 250 19.13 3.79 17.16
N TYR A 251 18.39 4.15 16.10
CA TYR A 251 17.93 3.22 15.07
C TYR A 251 19.04 2.79 14.09
N GLY A 252 20.20 3.48 14.09
CA GLY A 252 21.38 3.12 13.30
C GLY A 252 21.73 4.10 12.18
N PHE A 253 21.04 5.24 12.04
CA PHE A 253 21.41 6.28 11.09
C PHE A 253 22.61 7.09 11.61
N ALA A 254 23.59 7.37 10.75
CA ALA A 254 24.70 8.25 11.09
C ALA A 254 24.41 9.71 10.76
N TYR A 255 23.75 9.94 9.63
CA TYR A 255 23.38 11.28 9.16
C TYR A 255 21.88 11.37 8.96
N ILE A 256 21.30 12.47 9.44
CA ILE A 256 19.88 12.76 9.35
C ILE A 256 19.70 14.07 8.59
N THR A 257 18.99 14.06 7.49
CA THR A 257 18.76 15.20 6.59
C THR A 257 17.26 15.36 6.32
N ALA A 258 16.87 16.56 5.90
CA ALA A 258 15.52 16.82 5.41
C ALA A 258 15.57 17.09 3.89
N ASP A 259 14.56 16.60 3.17
CA ASP A 259 14.33 17.02 1.80
C ASP A 259 13.74 18.44 1.82
N LEU A 260 14.39 19.39 1.17
CA LEU A 260 13.96 20.80 1.17
C LEU A 260 12.63 21.03 0.45
N LEU A 261 12.27 20.15 -0.50
CA LEU A 261 11.00 20.22 -1.21
C LEU A 261 9.87 19.46 -0.48
N GLY A 262 10.24 18.72 0.57
CA GLY A 262 9.30 17.88 1.31
C GLY A 262 8.81 16.66 0.51
N TYR A 263 7.71 16.08 0.95
CA TYR A 263 7.12 14.90 0.34
C TYR A 263 6.56 15.19 -1.05
N ARG A 264 6.95 14.38 -2.03
CA ARG A 264 6.41 14.35 -3.40
C ARG A 264 6.14 12.91 -3.82
N THR A 265 4.99 12.68 -4.44
CA THR A 265 4.69 11.36 -5.03
C THR A 265 5.71 11.06 -6.12
N GLY A 266 6.30 9.87 -6.09
CA GLY A 266 7.27 9.45 -7.10
C GLY A 266 8.67 10.03 -6.97
N SER A 267 9.03 10.75 -5.88
CA SER A 267 10.35 11.38 -5.70
C SER A 267 11.55 10.43 -5.92
N MET A 268 11.38 9.13 -5.67
CA MET A 268 12.44 8.13 -5.91
C MET A 268 12.53 7.68 -7.38
N ASN A 269 11.56 8.02 -8.21
CA ASN A 269 11.55 7.69 -9.64
C ASN A 269 12.23 8.77 -10.48
N GLU A 270 12.52 9.95 -9.94
CA GLU A 270 13.19 11.06 -10.63
C GLU A 270 14.57 10.66 -11.22
N VAL A 271 15.18 9.59 -10.69
CA VAL A 271 16.48 9.08 -11.18
C VAL A 271 16.38 8.06 -12.31
N ILE A 272 15.17 7.61 -12.67
CA ILE A 272 14.92 6.61 -13.73
C ILE A 272 14.07 7.18 -14.88
N LEU A 273 13.60 8.40 -14.75
CA LEU A 273 12.90 9.18 -15.78
C LEU A 273 13.86 10.13 -16.47
#